data_022d9ea371008fd0e1369e0818c3b97c
#
_entry.id   022d9ea371008fd0e1369e0818c3b97c
#
_cell.length_a   1.000
_cell.length_b   1.000
_cell.length_c   1.000
_cell.angle_alpha   90.00
_cell.angle_beta   90.00
_cell.angle_gamma   90.00
#
_symmetry.space_group_name_H-M   'P 1'
#
loop_
_entity.id
_entity.type
_entity.pdbx_description
1 polymer ?
#
loop_
_entity_poly.entity_id
_entity_poly.type
_entity_poly.pdbx_seq_one_letter_code
_entity_poly.pdbx_strand_id
1 'polypeptide(L)'
;MAHFAELKSKTDPTGFTSDTHLVVKRVVVVGDDIPANGGTLADNDMHADGETWCVNFFGGGLWKQTSRSGSFRKQYAGAGSTYDSTKDKFIGQQPFASWALDENDDWQAPVAYPMTDQNEAYTGYRVRWDEDNLRWLGIKYADSSNYRWDADNKNWIAL
;
A
#
# COMPACT_ATOMS: atom_id res chain seq x y z
N MET A 1 -10.29 -0.89 -19.06
CA MET A 1 -9.72 0.45 -18.72
C MET A 1 -8.41 0.24 -18.00
N ALA A 2 -7.35 0.87 -18.48
CA ALA A 2 -6.03 0.82 -17.86
C ALA A 2 -5.85 1.96 -16.85
N HIS A 3 -5.05 1.74 -15.82
CA HIS A 3 -4.80 2.70 -14.76
C HIS A 3 -3.32 3.06 -14.75
N PHE A 4 -3.00 4.35 -14.65
CA PHE A 4 -1.63 4.85 -14.67
C PHE A 4 -1.38 5.78 -13.49
N ALA A 5 -0.31 5.51 -12.75
CA ALA A 5 0.17 6.34 -11.66
C ALA A 5 1.17 7.38 -12.17
N GLU A 6 0.92 8.65 -11.90
CA GLU A 6 1.90 9.73 -12.05
C GLU A 6 2.80 9.73 -10.83
N LEU A 7 4.10 9.65 -11.06
CA LEU A 7 5.12 9.57 -10.02
C LEU A 7 5.89 10.87 -9.89
N LYS A 8 6.36 11.16 -8.70
CA LYS A 8 7.30 12.25 -8.40
C LYS A 8 8.40 11.75 -7.49
N SER A 9 9.56 12.38 -7.54
CA SER A 9 10.66 12.09 -6.61
C SER A 9 10.20 12.30 -5.17
N LYS A 10 10.63 11.40 -4.28
CA LYS A 10 10.44 11.53 -2.85
C LYS A 10 11.54 12.43 -2.30
N THR A 11 11.14 13.55 -1.71
CA THR A 11 12.05 14.39 -0.92
C THR A 11 11.81 14.06 0.55
N ASP A 12 12.83 13.62 1.26
CA ASP A 12 12.75 13.43 2.70
C ASP A 12 12.82 14.77 3.47
N PRO A 13 12.56 14.78 4.78
CA PRO A 13 12.63 16.02 5.59
C PRO A 13 14.02 16.69 5.60
N THR A 14 15.08 15.99 5.21
CA THR A 14 16.44 16.53 5.10
C THR A 14 16.74 17.12 3.73
N GLY A 15 15.78 17.06 2.79
CA GLY A 15 15.92 17.56 1.42
C GLY A 15 16.60 16.58 0.45
N PHE A 16 16.89 15.36 0.90
CA PHE A 16 17.46 14.32 0.04
C PHE A 16 16.39 13.76 -0.90
N THR A 17 16.69 13.73 -2.20
CA THR A 17 15.83 13.13 -3.23
C THR A 17 16.30 11.71 -3.54
N SER A 18 15.38 10.74 -3.50
CA SER A 18 15.65 9.37 -3.92
C SER A 18 15.02 9.10 -5.28
N ASP A 19 15.84 8.71 -6.24
CA ASP A 19 15.36 8.31 -7.58
C ASP A 19 14.86 6.85 -7.62
N THR A 20 15.15 6.07 -6.59
CA THR A 20 14.73 4.66 -6.50
C THR A 20 13.37 4.47 -5.85
N HIS A 21 12.98 5.38 -4.95
CA HIS A 21 11.68 5.38 -4.31
C HIS A 21 10.90 6.64 -4.69
N LEU A 22 9.93 6.47 -5.57
CA LEU A 22 9.09 7.54 -6.10
C LEU A 22 7.74 7.53 -5.39
N VAL A 23 7.12 8.70 -5.24
CA VAL A 23 5.79 8.82 -4.62
C VAL A 23 4.73 8.96 -5.69
N VAL A 24 3.65 8.20 -5.55
CA VAL A 24 2.46 8.32 -6.40
C VAL A 24 1.77 9.66 -6.10
N LYS A 25 1.72 10.53 -7.10
CA LYS A 25 1.04 11.82 -7.02
C LYS A 25 -0.47 11.67 -7.22
N ARG A 26 -0.86 10.91 -8.25
CA ARG A 26 -2.24 10.57 -8.60
C ARG A 26 -2.30 9.32 -9.46
N VAL A 27 -3.48 8.76 -9.60
CA VAL A 27 -3.78 7.70 -10.57
C VAL A 27 -4.85 8.20 -11.52
N VAL A 28 -4.66 7.95 -12.81
CA VAL A 28 -5.63 8.25 -13.86
C VAL A 28 -6.14 6.97 -14.49
N VAL A 29 -7.35 7.02 -15.01
CA VAL A 29 -7.97 5.93 -15.77
C VAL A 29 -7.97 6.32 -17.22
N VAL A 30 -7.49 5.43 -18.08
CA VAL A 30 -7.39 5.64 -19.53
C VAL A 30 -8.32 4.64 -20.22
N GLY A 31 -9.03 5.12 -21.23
CA GLY A 31 -10.01 4.31 -21.96
C GLY A 31 -9.39 3.14 -22.70
N ASP A 32 -10.19 2.11 -22.96
CA ASP A 32 -9.76 0.90 -23.68
C ASP A 32 -9.58 1.14 -25.18
N ASP A 33 -10.10 2.25 -25.68
CA ASP A 33 -10.00 2.70 -27.07
C ASP A 33 -8.66 3.34 -27.42
N ILE A 34 -7.79 3.53 -26.43
CA ILE A 34 -6.45 4.07 -26.66
C ILE A 34 -5.58 2.98 -27.32
N PRO A 35 -5.03 3.25 -28.51
CA PRO A 35 -4.16 2.31 -29.18
C PRO A 35 -2.90 2.02 -28.35
N ALA A 36 -2.60 0.73 -28.22
CA ALA A 36 -1.35 0.23 -27.69
C ALA A 36 -0.71 -0.70 -28.72
N ASN A 37 0.59 -0.93 -28.61
CA ASN A 37 1.32 -1.72 -29.59
C ASN A 37 0.78 -3.16 -29.67
N GLY A 38 0.13 -3.48 -30.78
CA GLY A 38 -0.54 -4.76 -31.00
C GLY A 38 -1.99 -4.87 -30.53
N GLY A 39 -2.62 -3.76 -30.06
CA GLY A 39 -4.01 -3.79 -29.62
C GLY A 39 -4.47 -2.49 -28.97
N THR A 40 -5.25 -2.63 -27.93
CA THR A 40 -5.72 -1.53 -27.07
C THR A 40 -5.32 -1.75 -25.62
N LEU A 41 -5.32 -0.69 -24.83
CA LEU A 41 -4.98 -0.76 -23.40
C LEU A 41 -5.96 -1.66 -22.65
N ALA A 42 -5.43 -2.51 -21.76
CA ALA A 42 -6.21 -3.34 -20.87
C ALA A 42 -5.71 -3.22 -19.42
N ASP A 43 -6.57 -3.50 -18.45
CA ASP A 43 -6.24 -3.31 -17.03
C ASP A 43 -5.21 -4.32 -16.52
N ASN A 44 -5.25 -5.54 -17.03
CA ASN A 44 -4.44 -6.64 -16.49
C ASN A 44 -3.14 -6.90 -17.27
N ASP A 45 -2.92 -6.19 -18.36
CA ASP A 45 -1.73 -6.31 -19.18
C ASP A 45 -0.87 -5.05 -19.02
N MET A 46 0.43 -5.25 -18.84
CA MET A 46 1.38 -4.15 -18.73
C MET A 46 1.74 -3.61 -20.12
N HIS A 47 1.46 -2.33 -20.37
CA HIS A 47 1.72 -1.66 -21.64
C HIS A 47 2.65 -0.46 -21.46
N ALA A 48 3.90 -0.60 -21.89
CA ALA A 48 4.84 0.53 -21.93
C ALA A 48 4.32 1.69 -22.79
N ASP A 49 3.57 1.40 -23.85
CA ASP A 49 2.94 2.40 -24.72
C ASP A 49 1.94 3.27 -23.98
N GLY A 50 1.18 2.71 -23.05
CA GLY A 50 0.26 3.47 -22.21
C GLY A 50 0.98 4.45 -21.30
N GLU A 51 2.15 4.10 -20.78
CA GLU A 51 3.01 5.01 -20.02
C GLU A 51 3.50 6.14 -20.93
N THR A 52 3.94 5.84 -22.13
CA THR A 52 4.34 6.82 -23.16
C THR A 52 3.16 7.71 -23.58
N TRP A 53 1.97 7.13 -23.78
CA TRP A 53 0.76 7.89 -24.08
C TRP A 53 0.46 8.92 -22.97
N CYS A 54 0.55 8.53 -21.71
CA CYS A 54 0.35 9.44 -20.57
C CYS A 54 1.37 10.60 -20.60
N VAL A 55 2.65 10.32 -20.86
CA VAL A 55 3.68 11.36 -21.01
C VAL A 55 3.29 12.38 -22.08
N ASN A 56 2.86 11.90 -23.24
CA ASN A 56 2.49 12.77 -24.37
C ASN A 56 1.19 13.55 -24.09
N PHE A 57 0.18 12.90 -23.56
CA PHE A 57 -1.13 13.52 -23.29
C PHE A 57 -1.07 14.57 -22.19
N PHE A 58 -0.32 14.30 -21.11
CA PHE A 58 -0.20 15.23 -19.98
C PHE A 58 0.98 16.21 -20.09
N GLY A 59 1.72 16.17 -21.18
CA GLY A 59 2.82 17.09 -21.43
C GLY A 59 4.07 16.83 -20.59
N GLY A 60 4.33 15.58 -20.24
CA GLY A 60 5.49 15.14 -19.47
C GLY A 60 5.12 14.30 -18.26
N GLY A 61 6.06 14.19 -17.31
CA GLY A 61 5.91 13.40 -16.09
C GLY A 61 6.47 11.99 -16.21
N LEU A 62 6.52 11.31 -15.08
CA LEU A 62 6.89 9.91 -14.99
C LEU A 62 5.64 9.09 -14.67
N TRP A 63 5.35 8.13 -15.53
CA TRP A 63 4.13 7.34 -15.45
C TRP A 63 4.42 5.86 -15.37
N LYS A 64 3.69 5.16 -14.52
CA LYS A 64 3.73 3.70 -14.40
C LYS A 64 2.33 3.13 -14.36
N GLN A 65 2.07 2.14 -15.20
CA GLN A 65 0.80 1.44 -15.15
C GLN A 65 0.63 0.70 -13.82
N THR A 66 -0.58 0.68 -13.28
CA THR A 66 -0.95 -0.08 -12.07
C THR A 66 -2.16 -0.95 -12.36
N SER A 67 -2.19 -2.14 -11.81
CA SER A 67 -3.31 -3.06 -11.96
C SER A 67 -4.31 -2.90 -10.82
N ARG A 68 -5.58 -2.69 -11.16
CA ARG A 68 -6.66 -2.64 -10.17
C ARG A 68 -6.84 -3.96 -9.43
N SER A 69 -6.59 -5.08 -10.10
CA SER A 69 -6.64 -6.42 -9.51
C SER A 69 -5.36 -6.84 -8.81
N GLY A 70 -4.27 -6.04 -8.91
CA GLY A 70 -2.97 -6.39 -8.36
C GLY A 70 -2.26 -7.49 -9.15
N SER A 71 -2.60 -7.70 -10.43
CA SER A 71 -2.02 -8.77 -11.25
C SER A 71 -0.55 -8.54 -11.60
N PHE A 72 -0.08 -7.30 -11.51
CA PHE A 72 1.34 -6.94 -11.66
C PHE A 72 1.70 -5.78 -10.73
N ARG A 73 3.01 -5.58 -10.52
CA ARG A 73 3.57 -4.54 -9.65
C ARG A 73 3.02 -4.57 -8.22
N LYS A 74 2.76 -5.80 -7.71
CA LYS A 74 2.35 -6.15 -6.36
C LYS A 74 0.92 -5.71 -6.01
N GLN A 75 0.58 -4.44 -6.13
CA GLN A 75 -0.71 -3.90 -5.68
C GLN A 75 -1.13 -2.67 -6.49
N TYR A 76 -2.40 -2.29 -6.34
CA TYR A 76 -2.91 -1.06 -6.93
C TYR A 76 -2.25 0.16 -6.29
N ALA A 77 -1.82 1.10 -7.13
CA ALA A 77 -1.24 2.34 -6.69
C ALA A 77 -2.30 3.29 -6.11
N GLY A 78 -2.05 3.80 -4.94
CA GLY A 78 -2.83 4.91 -4.35
C GLY A 78 -2.00 6.18 -4.25
N ALA A 79 -2.62 7.35 -4.25
CA ALA A 79 -1.91 8.60 -4.00
C ALA A 79 -1.16 8.54 -2.66
N GLY A 80 0.11 8.94 -2.63
CA GLY A 80 0.98 8.84 -1.48
C GLY A 80 1.68 7.49 -1.29
N SER A 81 1.30 6.44 -2.04
CA SER A 81 2.06 5.18 -2.09
C SER A 81 3.44 5.39 -2.70
N THR A 82 4.36 4.50 -2.41
CA THR A 82 5.71 4.49 -2.97
C THR A 82 5.77 3.55 -4.18
N TYR A 83 6.52 3.94 -5.20
CA TYR A 83 6.94 3.04 -6.26
C TYR A 83 8.44 2.78 -6.12
N ASP A 84 8.80 1.51 -5.94
CA ASP A 84 10.18 1.04 -5.92
C ASP A 84 10.60 0.69 -7.35
N SER A 85 11.45 1.52 -7.95
CA SER A 85 11.89 1.34 -9.33
C SER A 85 12.88 0.19 -9.49
N THR A 86 13.54 -0.24 -8.43
CA THR A 86 14.49 -1.37 -8.45
C THR A 86 13.74 -2.71 -8.48
N LYS A 87 12.66 -2.79 -7.73
CA LYS A 87 11.82 -3.99 -7.62
C LYS A 87 10.61 -3.97 -8.56
N ASP A 88 10.38 -2.87 -9.29
CA ASP A 88 9.22 -2.60 -10.16
C ASP A 88 7.89 -2.92 -9.48
N LYS A 89 7.65 -2.32 -8.30
CA LYS A 89 6.42 -2.55 -7.54
C LYS A 89 5.93 -1.33 -6.77
N PHE A 90 4.62 -1.31 -6.50
CA PHE A 90 4.01 -0.34 -5.61
C PHE A 90 3.96 -0.87 -4.18
N ILE A 91 4.21 0.02 -3.22
CA ILE A 91 4.19 -0.25 -1.79
C ILE A 91 3.26 0.78 -1.15
N GLY A 92 2.31 0.35 -0.34
CA GLY A 92 1.38 1.23 0.36
C GLY A 92 2.10 2.23 1.28
N GLN A 93 1.39 3.25 1.72
CA GLN A 93 1.94 4.18 2.70
C GLN A 93 2.24 3.44 4.00
N GLN A 94 3.32 3.86 4.69
CA GLN A 94 3.61 3.38 6.04
C GLN A 94 2.45 3.74 6.98
N PRO A 95 1.78 2.77 7.60
CA PRO A 95 0.61 3.05 8.44
C PRO A 95 0.98 3.80 9.72
N PHE A 96 2.13 3.43 10.31
CA PHE A 96 2.65 3.99 11.55
C PHE A 96 4.17 4.02 11.52
N ALA A 97 4.78 4.96 12.24
CA ALA A 97 6.23 5.16 12.24
C ALA A 97 7.02 3.94 12.74
N SER A 98 6.43 3.15 13.64
CA SER A 98 7.06 1.93 14.20
C SER A 98 6.99 0.72 13.27
N TRP A 99 6.16 0.76 12.22
CA TRP A 99 6.00 -0.37 11.31
C TRP A 99 7.17 -0.47 10.32
N ALA A 100 7.57 -1.69 10.00
CA ALA A 100 8.64 -1.98 9.05
C ALA A 100 8.13 -2.90 7.92
N LEU A 101 8.80 -2.84 6.77
CA LEU A 101 8.52 -3.76 5.67
C LEU A 101 9.16 -5.13 5.96
N ASP A 102 8.40 -6.19 5.71
CA ASP A 102 8.91 -7.55 5.71
C ASP A 102 9.60 -7.93 4.38
N GLU A 103 9.98 -9.18 4.23
CA GLU A 103 10.64 -9.70 3.02
C GLU A 103 9.76 -9.63 1.76
N ASN A 104 8.44 -9.53 1.92
CA ASN A 104 7.48 -9.38 0.84
C ASN A 104 7.16 -7.90 0.55
N ASP A 105 7.79 -6.97 1.25
CA ASP A 105 7.47 -5.54 1.27
C ASP A 105 6.03 -5.25 1.72
N ASP A 106 5.55 -6.01 2.72
CA ASP A 106 4.31 -5.75 3.44
C ASP A 106 4.61 -5.09 4.79
N TRP A 107 3.83 -4.06 5.14
CA TRP A 107 4.01 -3.35 6.40
C TRP A 107 3.61 -4.21 7.59
N GLN A 108 4.52 -4.38 8.53
CA GLN A 108 4.34 -5.17 9.75
C GLN A 108 4.52 -4.32 10.99
N ALA A 109 3.61 -4.45 11.94
CA ALA A 109 3.79 -3.90 13.27
C ALA A 109 4.93 -4.62 14.02
N PRO A 110 5.63 -3.95 14.96
CA PRO A 110 6.66 -4.60 15.78
C PRO A 110 6.11 -5.71 16.68
N VAL A 111 4.80 -5.72 16.94
CA VAL A 111 4.09 -6.79 17.64
C VAL A 111 3.14 -7.45 16.67
N ALA A 112 3.21 -8.78 16.55
CA ALA A 112 2.35 -9.54 15.65
C ALA A 112 0.86 -9.25 15.89
N TYR A 113 0.10 -9.23 14.78
CA TYR A 113 -1.34 -9.02 14.85
C TYR A 113 -2.03 -10.03 15.77
N PRO A 114 -3.04 -9.62 16.56
CA PRO A 114 -3.71 -10.49 17.51
C PRO A 114 -4.27 -11.78 16.86
N MET A 115 -3.65 -12.90 17.15
CA MET A 115 -4.07 -14.23 16.71
C MET A 115 -3.90 -15.23 17.84
N THR A 116 -4.86 -16.12 17.99
CA THR A 116 -4.71 -17.32 18.82
C THR A 116 -4.25 -18.49 17.94
N ASP A 117 -3.87 -19.60 18.54
CA ASP A 117 -3.39 -20.77 17.82
C ASP A 117 -4.44 -21.37 16.85
N GLN A 118 -5.71 -21.00 16.98
CA GLN A 118 -6.81 -21.55 16.18
C GLN A 118 -7.61 -20.51 15.38
N ASN A 119 -7.57 -19.22 15.77
CA ASN A 119 -8.33 -18.16 15.13
C ASN A 119 -7.71 -16.80 15.43
N GLU A 120 -8.05 -15.81 14.58
CA GLU A 120 -7.75 -14.41 14.87
C GLU A 120 -8.45 -13.95 16.15
N ALA A 121 -7.69 -13.44 17.10
CA ALA A 121 -8.22 -13.01 18.40
C ALA A 121 -9.06 -11.72 18.34
N TYR A 122 -9.20 -11.13 17.15
CA TYR A 122 -10.05 -9.96 16.97
C TYR A 122 -11.54 -10.30 16.90
N THR A 123 -11.92 -11.58 16.76
CA THR A 123 -13.32 -11.97 16.76
C THR A 123 -14.03 -11.46 18.02
N GLY A 124 -14.97 -10.55 17.83
CA GLY A 124 -15.67 -9.87 18.94
C GLY A 124 -15.02 -8.57 19.42
N TYR A 125 -13.90 -8.17 18.81
CA TYR A 125 -13.18 -6.91 19.12
C TYR A 125 -12.97 -6.07 17.87
N ARG A 126 -13.04 -4.74 17.99
CA ARG A 126 -12.49 -3.79 17.04
C ARG A 126 -11.04 -3.55 17.40
N VAL A 127 -10.14 -4.06 16.60
CA VAL A 127 -8.70 -3.99 16.84
C VAL A 127 -8.10 -2.72 16.23
N ARG A 128 -7.18 -2.07 16.94
CA ARG A 128 -6.40 -0.94 16.46
C ARG A 128 -4.99 -0.97 17.04
N TRP A 129 -4.03 -0.39 16.31
CA TRP A 129 -2.69 -0.18 16.80
C TRP A 129 -2.61 1.06 17.70
N ASP A 130 -1.86 0.96 18.78
CA ASP A 130 -1.51 2.03 19.73
C ASP A 130 -0.02 2.32 19.56
N GLU A 131 0.27 3.32 18.74
CA GLU A 131 1.65 3.68 18.36
C GLU A 131 2.47 4.14 19.56
N ASP A 132 1.87 4.88 20.49
CA ASP A 132 2.56 5.43 21.65
C ASP A 132 3.06 4.35 22.60
N ASN A 133 2.34 3.24 22.70
CA ASN A 133 2.67 2.13 23.57
C ASN A 133 3.12 0.87 22.83
N LEU A 134 3.23 0.93 21.50
CA LEU A 134 3.65 -0.17 20.63
C LEU A 134 2.89 -1.47 20.90
N ARG A 135 1.55 -1.39 20.92
CA ARG A 135 0.68 -2.52 21.26
C ARG A 135 -0.63 -2.51 20.50
N TRP A 136 -1.29 -3.65 20.43
CA TRP A 136 -2.65 -3.75 19.91
C TRP A 136 -3.68 -3.47 21.00
N LEU A 137 -4.66 -2.65 20.69
CA LEU A 137 -5.83 -2.39 21.52
C LEU A 137 -7.06 -3.03 20.87
N GLY A 138 -7.97 -3.55 21.71
CA GLY A 138 -9.26 -4.09 21.33
C GLY A 138 -10.40 -3.39 22.06
N ILE A 139 -11.45 -3.03 21.33
CA ILE A 139 -12.70 -2.59 21.92
C ILE A 139 -13.71 -3.71 21.70
N LYS A 140 -14.21 -4.29 22.78
CA LYS A 140 -15.16 -5.41 22.71
C LYS A 140 -16.51 -4.93 22.20
N TYR A 141 -17.05 -5.60 21.19
CA TYR A 141 -18.33 -5.21 20.60
C TYR A 141 -19.51 -5.35 21.56
N ALA A 142 -19.43 -6.32 22.48
CA ALA A 142 -20.56 -6.64 23.38
C ALA A 142 -20.88 -5.55 24.40
N ASP A 143 -19.86 -4.84 24.90
CA ASP A 143 -20.00 -3.91 26.02
C ASP A 143 -19.13 -2.64 25.88
N SER A 144 -18.42 -2.49 24.77
CA SER A 144 -17.49 -1.37 24.48
C SER A 144 -16.34 -1.23 25.46
N SER A 145 -16.03 -2.26 26.25
CA SER A 145 -14.89 -2.27 27.15
C SER A 145 -13.56 -2.33 26.39
N ASN A 146 -12.51 -1.77 26.99
CA ASN A 146 -11.20 -1.65 26.38
C ASN A 146 -10.23 -2.72 26.90
N TYR A 147 -9.43 -3.24 25.97
CA TYR A 147 -8.44 -4.29 26.22
C TYR A 147 -7.13 -3.96 25.55
N ARG A 148 -6.04 -4.50 26.07
CA ARG A 148 -4.75 -4.59 25.39
C ARG A 148 -4.44 -6.04 25.05
N TRP A 149 -3.75 -6.23 23.93
CA TRP A 149 -3.27 -7.55 23.51
C TRP A 149 -2.00 -7.94 24.31
N ASP A 150 -2.00 -9.13 24.86
CA ASP A 150 -0.84 -9.80 25.43
C ASP A 150 -0.32 -10.82 24.41
N ALA A 151 0.78 -10.47 23.72
CA ALA A 151 1.30 -11.29 22.63
C ALA A 151 1.95 -12.60 23.14
N ASP A 152 2.49 -12.62 24.36
CA ASP A 152 3.16 -13.78 24.94
C ASP A 152 2.12 -14.86 25.32
N ASN A 153 1.02 -14.42 25.92
CA ASN A 153 -0.04 -15.31 26.37
C ASN A 153 -1.20 -15.44 25.37
N LYS A 154 -1.13 -14.73 24.23
CA LYS A 154 -2.13 -14.71 23.15
C LYS A 154 -3.56 -14.50 23.67
N ASN A 155 -3.74 -13.50 24.50
CA ASN A 155 -5.05 -13.15 25.07
C ASN A 155 -5.25 -11.64 25.21
N TRP A 156 -6.52 -11.24 25.42
CA TRP A 156 -6.92 -9.88 25.69
C TRP A 156 -6.94 -9.62 27.22
N ILE A 157 -6.26 -8.58 27.66
CA ILE A 157 -6.25 -8.13 29.05
C ILE A 157 -7.05 -6.83 29.16
N ALA A 158 -8.03 -6.78 30.07
CA ALA A 158 -8.82 -5.58 30.33
C ALA A 158 -7.96 -4.39 30.80
N LEU A 159 -8.33 -3.18 30.38
CA LEU A 159 -7.71 -1.92 30.77
C LEU A 159 -8.51 -1.21 31.84
#